data_f768a1c8c35d525cc6f02c4199227e89
#
_entry.id   f768a1c8c35d525cc6f02c4199227e89
#
_cell.length_a   1.000
_cell.length_b   1.000
_cell.length_c   1.000
_cell.angle_alpha   90.00
_cell.angle_beta   90.00
_cell.angle_gamma   90.00
#
_symmetry.space_group_name_H-M   'P 1'
#
loop_
_entity.id
_entity.type
_entity.pdbx_description
1 polymer ?
#
loop_
_entity_poly.entity_id
_entity_poly.type
_entity_poly.pdbx_seq_one_letter_code
_entity_poly.pdbx_strand_id
1 'polypeptide(L)'
;MNSKKLFLIFCFSFSTAQNDVQFIDGVAAVVENHVILKSDLAQMVNMTAIQRRIDLNNLDAFLQLQGSVIQSMIDQKILLEMAEVDSITVEEKDVNQSLDQQVEMLINQAGNKERAEEILGQSIKSFRREFWYDMKDRMISERYQQQLLGSVAITRPDVKEFYNTYRDSLPYLPMKVKIRHLLISVKPGDLAKNKTKDFLINLKKDIENGGSFSGLAKTHSVDPGSKNNGGELGWVSRGSLVKNFETAAFTLGIGKISDPVETEFGYHIIETLEKQGDKIRVRHILMSPEITPDDHEKAFNLATSYSDSINSLEKFKEMVQKYSADKTTKNIGGDLGWIDPGNYSIPEIGQAIKYIEMGSCSPPINSSVGFHLLWIDGLKRGGRPNLTDHWPEIESMALNKKKVDWYQKWIIKARGKFHTQIM
;
A
#
# COMPACT_ATOMS: atom_id res chain seq x y z
N MET A 1 5.56 -11.13 -12.55
CA MET A 1 6.93 -10.61 -12.37
C MET A 1 6.83 -9.48 -11.36
N ASN A 2 7.23 -9.79 -10.13
CA ASN A 2 6.98 -8.95 -8.94
C ASN A 2 7.68 -7.59 -9.06
N SER A 3 6.89 -6.55 -9.20
CA SER A 3 7.32 -5.17 -8.98
C SER A 3 7.51 -4.96 -7.46
N LYS A 4 8.64 -5.41 -6.92
CA LYS A 4 9.10 -4.95 -5.61
C LYS A 4 9.45 -3.49 -5.77
N LYS A 5 8.62 -2.60 -5.22
CA LYS A 5 8.97 -1.20 -5.00
C LYS A 5 10.20 -1.19 -4.08
N LEU A 6 11.37 -1.01 -4.69
CA LEU A 6 12.62 -0.87 -3.99
C LEU A 6 12.66 0.54 -3.39
N PHE A 7 12.17 0.68 -2.16
CA PHE A 7 12.40 1.87 -1.36
C PHE A 7 13.84 1.77 -0.82
N LEU A 8 14.74 2.55 -1.40
CA LEU A 8 16.14 2.62 -0.96
C LEU A 8 16.19 3.24 0.44
N ILE A 9 16.58 2.42 1.41
CA ILE A 9 17.00 2.86 2.74
C ILE A 9 18.35 3.57 2.57
N PHE A 10 18.41 4.83 2.99
CA PHE A 10 19.64 5.59 3.07
C PHE A 10 20.57 4.97 4.13
N CYS A 11 21.59 4.24 3.72
CA CYS A 11 22.71 3.92 4.59
C CYS A 11 23.71 5.06 4.54
N PHE A 12 23.74 5.88 5.58
CA PHE A 12 24.88 6.74 5.87
C PHE A 12 26.01 5.87 6.43
N SER A 13 26.99 5.54 5.61
CA SER A 13 28.27 5.03 6.12
C SER A 13 29.17 6.23 6.46
N PHE A 14 29.13 6.66 7.71
CA PHE A 14 30.16 7.53 8.25
C PHE A 14 31.42 6.71 8.54
N SER A 15 32.44 6.85 7.71
CA SER A 15 33.81 6.45 8.07
C SER A 15 34.32 7.45 9.09
N THR A 16 34.53 7.00 10.33
CA THR A 16 35.23 7.77 11.36
C THR A 16 36.70 7.91 10.98
N ALA A 17 37.03 9.02 10.33
CA ALA A 17 38.40 9.54 10.33
C ALA A 17 38.39 10.80 11.20
N GLN A 18 38.93 10.69 12.43
CA GLN A 18 39.28 11.83 13.25
C GLN A 18 40.32 12.70 12.53
N ASN A 19 39.85 13.79 11.96
CA ASN A 19 40.60 15.03 11.80
C ASN A 19 39.56 16.15 11.77
N ASP A 20 39.67 17.12 12.65
CA ASP A 20 38.87 18.35 12.74
C ASP A 20 39.08 19.22 11.48
N VAL A 21 38.63 18.77 10.34
CA VAL A 21 38.37 19.61 9.19
C VAL A 21 36.87 19.87 9.18
N GLN A 22 36.49 21.08 9.55
CA GLN A 22 35.13 21.58 9.33
C GLN A 22 34.87 21.50 7.83
N PHE A 23 34.16 20.47 7.40
CA PHE A 23 33.81 20.29 5.98
C PHE A 23 32.73 21.34 5.66
N ILE A 24 33.14 22.47 5.09
CA ILE A 24 32.21 23.48 4.58
C ILE A 24 31.73 22.98 3.23
N ASP A 25 30.43 22.61 3.17
CA ASP A 25 29.82 22.18 1.92
C ASP A 25 29.80 23.33 0.91
N GLY A 26 30.04 23.01 -0.37
CA GLY A 26 30.07 23.99 -1.43
C GLY A 26 28.69 24.31 -1.96
N VAL A 27 28.48 25.53 -2.41
CA VAL A 27 27.27 25.94 -3.12
C VAL A 27 27.34 25.44 -4.57
N ALA A 28 26.27 24.78 -5.04
CA ALA A 28 26.10 24.34 -6.44
C ALA A 28 25.25 25.34 -7.24
N ALA A 29 24.22 25.91 -6.63
CA ALA A 29 23.42 26.97 -7.24
C ALA A 29 22.73 27.83 -6.17
N VAL A 30 22.32 29.04 -6.56
CA VAL A 30 21.48 29.94 -5.76
C VAL A 30 20.30 30.36 -6.59
N VAL A 31 19.13 30.33 -5.98
CA VAL A 31 17.85 30.82 -6.55
C VAL A 31 17.24 31.76 -5.52
N GLU A 32 17.33 33.07 -5.76
CA GLU A 32 16.95 34.11 -4.80
C GLU A 32 17.53 33.84 -3.41
N ASN A 33 16.69 33.45 -2.44
CA ASN A 33 17.08 33.16 -1.07
C ASN A 33 17.38 31.66 -0.81
N HIS A 34 17.21 30.80 -1.82
CA HIS A 34 17.45 29.37 -1.70
C HIS A 34 18.82 28.98 -2.18
N VAL A 35 19.53 28.20 -1.37
CA VAL A 35 20.84 27.62 -1.70
C VAL A 35 20.67 26.14 -2.02
N ILE A 36 21.34 25.69 -3.09
CA ILE A 36 21.47 24.28 -3.45
C ILE A 36 22.91 23.90 -3.16
N LEU A 37 23.12 22.93 -2.26
CA LEU A 37 24.45 22.48 -1.88
C LEU A 37 24.99 21.44 -2.86
N LYS A 38 26.33 21.33 -2.95
CA LYS A 38 27.00 20.32 -3.79
C LYS A 38 26.73 18.89 -3.28
N SER A 39 26.62 18.73 -1.96
CA SER A 39 26.24 17.45 -1.35
C SER A 39 24.83 17.01 -1.78
N ASP A 40 23.85 17.91 -1.75
CA ASP A 40 22.47 17.64 -2.16
C ASP A 40 22.40 17.27 -3.64
N LEU A 41 23.14 18.01 -4.48
CA LEU A 41 23.24 17.71 -5.91
C LEU A 41 23.86 16.33 -6.15
N ALA A 42 24.96 16.00 -5.49
CA ALA A 42 25.62 14.71 -5.64
C ALA A 42 24.71 13.55 -5.21
N GLN A 43 24.00 13.73 -4.10
CA GLN A 43 23.03 12.77 -3.59
C GLN A 43 21.89 12.55 -4.59
N MET A 44 21.32 13.62 -5.14
CA MET A 44 20.22 13.54 -6.10
C MET A 44 20.68 12.93 -7.44
N VAL A 45 21.90 13.21 -7.89
CA VAL A 45 22.51 12.58 -9.07
C VAL A 45 22.64 11.07 -8.86
N ASN A 46 23.18 10.64 -7.72
CA ASN A 46 23.34 9.21 -7.40
C ASN A 46 21.98 8.49 -7.35
N MET A 47 20.99 9.06 -6.67
CA MET A 47 19.64 8.50 -6.60
C MET A 47 19.01 8.36 -7.99
N THR A 48 19.13 9.40 -8.81
CA THR A 48 18.56 9.41 -10.15
C THR A 48 19.27 8.41 -11.06
N ALA A 49 20.59 8.27 -10.92
CA ALA A 49 21.38 7.28 -11.66
C ALA A 49 20.95 5.86 -11.35
N ILE A 50 20.78 5.53 -10.06
CA ILE A 50 20.31 4.21 -9.62
C ILE A 50 18.90 3.94 -10.19
N GLN A 51 17.99 4.90 -10.06
CA GLN A 51 16.62 4.76 -10.54
C GLN A 51 16.52 4.55 -12.05
N ARG A 52 17.34 5.30 -12.81
CA ARG A 52 17.36 5.24 -14.28
C ARG A 52 18.36 4.22 -14.84
N ARG A 53 19.12 3.53 -13.97
CA ARG A 53 20.18 2.57 -14.33
C ARG A 53 21.26 3.20 -15.22
N ILE A 54 21.67 4.43 -14.90
CA ILE A 54 22.71 5.16 -15.62
C ILE A 54 24.06 4.80 -14.99
N ASP A 55 25.05 4.46 -15.83
CA ASP A 55 26.43 4.23 -15.38
C ASP A 55 27.14 5.57 -15.18
N LEU A 56 27.46 5.90 -13.92
CA LEU A 56 28.17 7.12 -13.54
C LEU A 56 29.68 7.09 -13.88
N ASN A 57 30.24 5.95 -14.28
CA ASN A 57 31.62 5.90 -14.78
C ASN A 57 31.73 6.46 -16.21
N ASN A 58 30.64 6.57 -16.93
CA ASN A 58 30.59 7.26 -18.22
C ASN A 58 30.50 8.78 -17.97
N LEU A 59 31.57 9.50 -18.24
CA LEU A 59 31.69 10.94 -17.98
C LEU A 59 30.60 11.76 -18.69
N ASP A 60 30.28 11.45 -19.94
CA ASP A 60 29.27 12.19 -20.71
C ASP A 60 27.86 11.95 -20.11
N ALA A 61 27.53 10.71 -19.76
CA ALA A 61 26.26 10.38 -19.10
C ALA A 61 26.16 11.03 -17.72
N PHE A 62 27.28 11.06 -16.95
CA PHE A 62 27.34 11.74 -15.66
C PHE A 62 27.09 13.25 -15.80
N LEU A 63 27.80 13.95 -16.71
CA LEU A 63 27.67 15.41 -16.91
C LEU A 63 26.25 15.76 -17.38
N GLN A 64 25.69 15.01 -18.32
CA GLN A 64 24.30 15.21 -18.75
C GLN A 64 23.29 15.00 -17.61
N LEU A 65 23.49 13.95 -16.80
CA LEU A 65 22.63 13.69 -15.65
C LEU A 65 22.76 14.80 -14.62
N GLN A 66 23.98 15.20 -14.27
CA GLN A 66 24.25 16.30 -13.33
C GLN A 66 23.60 17.61 -13.78
N GLY A 67 23.76 17.96 -15.07
CA GLY A 67 23.11 19.13 -15.65
C GLY A 67 21.59 19.08 -15.60
N SER A 68 20.99 17.92 -15.85
CA SER A 68 19.54 17.76 -15.77
C SER A 68 19.02 17.80 -14.33
N VAL A 69 19.77 17.24 -13.38
CA VAL A 69 19.41 17.22 -11.95
C VAL A 69 19.49 18.61 -11.34
N ILE A 70 20.60 19.35 -11.55
CA ILE A 70 20.71 20.71 -11.01
C ILE A 70 19.62 21.62 -11.57
N GLN A 71 19.27 21.48 -12.86
CA GLN A 71 18.20 22.24 -13.46
C GLN A 71 16.84 21.91 -12.83
N SER A 72 16.59 20.62 -12.51
CA SER A 72 15.38 20.19 -11.81
C SER A 72 15.31 20.75 -10.39
N MET A 73 16.45 20.79 -9.67
CA MET A 73 16.52 21.36 -8.32
C MET A 73 16.27 22.89 -8.35
N ILE A 74 16.81 23.58 -9.34
CA ILE A 74 16.54 25.01 -9.57
C ILE A 74 15.05 25.23 -9.83
N ASP A 75 14.42 24.43 -10.71
CA ASP A 75 13.01 24.54 -11.01
C ASP A 75 12.12 24.32 -9.78
N GLN A 76 12.52 23.43 -8.90
CA GLN A 76 11.82 23.20 -7.64
C GLN A 76 11.90 24.43 -6.71
N LYS A 77 13.06 25.11 -6.64
CA LYS A 77 13.20 26.34 -5.86
C LYS A 77 12.41 27.50 -6.48
N ILE A 78 12.41 27.61 -7.81
CA ILE A 78 11.59 28.60 -8.53
C ILE A 78 10.08 28.34 -8.28
N LEU A 79 9.68 27.09 -8.21
CA LEU A 79 8.30 26.72 -7.88
C LEU A 79 7.90 27.17 -6.46
N LEU A 80 8.82 27.05 -5.50
CA LEU A 80 8.63 27.56 -4.13
C LEU A 80 8.51 29.09 -4.09
N GLU A 81 9.41 29.80 -4.73
CA GLU A 81 9.35 31.26 -4.83
C GLU A 81 8.04 31.73 -5.47
N MET A 82 7.60 31.07 -6.54
CA MET A 82 6.32 31.35 -7.17
C MET A 82 5.14 31.04 -6.25
N ALA A 83 5.21 29.97 -5.48
CA ALA A 83 4.18 29.62 -4.50
C ALA A 83 4.09 30.67 -3.39
N GLU A 84 5.21 31.24 -2.96
CA GLU A 84 5.24 32.34 -1.99
C GLU A 84 4.62 33.62 -2.58
N VAL A 85 4.96 34.00 -3.82
CA VAL A 85 4.35 35.14 -4.53
C VAL A 85 2.83 34.98 -4.60
N ASP A 86 2.35 33.77 -4.88
CA ASP A 86 0.91 33.47 -4.99
C ASP A 86 0.27 33.11 -3.63
N SER A 87 1.00 33.32 -2.51
CA SER A 87 0.54 33.08 -1.13
C SER A 87 0.01 31.67 -0.86
N ILE A 88 0.63 30.68 -1.46
CA ILE A 88 0.29 29.26 -1.23
C ILE A 88 0.92 28.81 0.08
N THR A 89 0.10 28.30 0.99
CA THR A 89 0.56 27.80 2.30
C THR A 89 -0.01 26.42 2.58
N VAL A 90 0.62 25.72 3.50
CA VAL A 90 0.16 24.44 4.07
C VAL A 90 0.02 24.58 5.58
N GLU A 91 -0.92 23.86 6.17
CA GLU A 91 -1.10 23.89 7.62
C GLU A 91 0.00 23.06 8.31
N GLU A 92 0.51 23.55 9.43
CA GLU A 92 1.52 22.82 10.24
C GLU A 92 1.03 21.44 10.67
N LYS A 93 -0.26 21.29 10.92
CA LYS A 93 -0.88 20.02 11.24
C LYS A 93 -0.69 18.99 10.13
N ASP A 94 -0.86 19.41 8.86
CA ASP A 94 -0.73 18.52 7.71
C ASP A 94 0.72 18.10 7.51
N VAL A 95 1.67 19.03 7.71
CA VAL A 95 3.11 18.74 7.68
C VAL A 95 3.46 17.70 8.75
N ASN A 96 3.00 17.91 9.99
CA ASN A 96 3.26 16.97 11.08
C ASN A 96 2.66 15.59 10.80
N GLN A 97 1.43 15.52 10.27
CA GLN A 97 0.79 14.26 9.91
C GLN A 97 1.55 13.51 8.80
N SER A 98 2.05 14.21 7.79
CA SER A 98 2.85 13.63 6.72
C SER A 98 4.18 13.09 7.24
N LEU A 99 4.83 13.82 8.15
CA LEU A 99 6.04 13.36 8.82
C LEU A 99 5.79 12.15 9.71
N ASP A 100 4.67 12.11 10.44
CA ASP A 100 4.29 10.95 11.26
C ASP A 100 4.12 9.70 10.40
N GLN A 101 3.43 9.81 9.27
CA GLN A 101 3.27 8.70 8.33
C GLN A 101 4.61 8.22 7.77
N GLN A 102 5.52 9.15 7.44
CA GLN A 102 6.85 8.79 6.93
C GLN A 102 7.69 8.08 8.00
N VAL A 103 7.64 8.56 9.24
CA VAL A 103 8.32 7.94 10.38
C VAL A 103 7.77 6.54 10.66
N GLU A 104 6.44 6.37 10.64
CA GLU A 104 5.82 5.05 10.82
C GLU A 104 6.24 4.06 9.70
N MET A 105 6.30 4.52 8.45
CA MET A 105 6.81 3.69 7.35
C MET A 105 8.26 3.27 7.59
N LEU A 106 9.13 4.18 8.03
CA LEU A 106 10.53 3.88 8.35
C LEU A 106 10.64 2.85 9.50
N ILE A 107 9.88 3.03 10.58
CA ILE A 107 9.85 2.09 11.71
C ILE A 107 9.37 0.71 11.26
N ASN A 108 8.30 0.65 10.46
CA ASN A 108 7.76 -0.61 9.96
C ASN A 108 8.75 -1.34 9.02
N GLN A 109 9.49 -0.61 8.18
CA GLN A 109 10.53 -1.17 7.31
C GLN A 109 11.74 -1.67 8.10
N ALA A 110 12.15 -0.94 9.15
CA ALA A 110 13.25 -1.32 10.02
C ALA A 110 12.87 -2.46 10.99
N GLY A 111 11.56 -2.66 11.24
CA GLY A 111 11.01 -3.64 12.17
C GLY A 111 10.72 -3.10 13.56
N ASN A 112 11.44 -2.11 14.05
CA ASN A 112 11.19 -1.38 15.30
C ASN A 112 11.84 0.02 15.29
N LYS A 113 11.52 0.83 16.29
CA LYS A 113 12.01 2.20 16.43
C LYS A 113 13.54 2.28 16.61
N GLU A 114 14.08 1.43 17.47
CA GLU A 114 15.52 1.42 17.81
C GLU A 114 16.36 1.16 16.57
N ARG A 115 15.94 0.19 15.75
CA ARG A 115 16.62 -0.13 14.50
C ARG A 115 16.43 0.94 13.43
N ALA A 116 15.30 1.65 13.42
CA ALA A 116 15.08 2.80 12.55
C ALA A 116 16.03 3.95 12.91
N GLU A 117 16.20 4.25 14.20
CA GLU A 117 17.14 5.26 14.68
C GLU A 117 18.61 4.89 14.41
N GLU A 118 18.96 3.59 14.52
CA GLU A 118 20.30 3.09 14.13
C GLU A 118 20.58 3.31 12.64
N ILE A 119 19.61 2.97 11.76
CA ILE A 119 19.73 3.16 10.30
C ILE A 119 19.82 4.64 9.94
N LEU A 120 19.05 5.50 10.61
CA LEU A 120 19.06 6.95 10.39
C LEU A 120 20.33 7.64 10.97
N GLY A 121 21.05 6.98 11.88
CA GLY A 121 22.18 7.58 12.61
C GLY A 121 21.75 8.69 13.57
N GLN A 122 20.46 8.84 13.82
CA GLN A 122 19.89 9.87 14.71
C GLN A 122 18.53 9.47 15.29
N SER A 123 18.12 10.15 16.36
CA SER A 123 16.79 9.90 16.94
C SER A 123 15.66 10.34 15.99
N ILE A 124 14.50 9.65 16.07
CA ILE A 124 13.28 10.04 15.33
C ILE A 124 12.90 11.50 15.62
N LYS A 125 13.10 11.96 16.87
CA LYS A 125 12.82 13.36 17.25
C LYS A 125 13.73 14.34 16.51
N SER A 126 15.02 14.03 16.37
CA SER A 126 15.98 14.85 15.62
C SER A 126 15.65 14.86 14.14
N PHE A 127 15.40 13.68 13.57
CA PHE A 127 14.96 13.51 12.18
C PHE A 127 13.74 14.38 11.86
N ARG A 128 12.67 14.30 12.67
CA ARG A 128 11.46 15.12 12.48
C ARG A 128 11.74 16.62 12.47
N ARG A 129 12.59 17.10 13.36
CA ARG A 129 12.94 18.53 13.45
C ARG A 129 13.73 18.99 12.23
N GLU A 130 14.64 18.17 11.74
CA GLU A 130 15.48 18.44 10.58
C GLU A 130 14.66 18.44 9.28
N PHE A 131 13.83 17.43 9.09
CA PHE A 131 13.04 17.24 7.87
C PHE A 131 11.70 18.01 7.82
N TRP A 132 11.36 18.75 8.88
CA TRP A 132 10.09 19.46 8.94
C TRP A 132 9.97 20.55 7.85
N TYR A 133 11.03 21.31 7.66
CA TYR A 133 11.06 22.38 6.65
C TYR A 133 11.06 21.80 5.24
N ASP A 134 11.84 20.76 4.98
CA ASP A 134 11.86 20.08 3.68
C ASP A 134 10.50 19.48 3.34
N MET A 135 9.82 18.90 4.32
CA MET A 135 8.45 18.38 4.15
C MET A 135 7.48 19.50 3.84
N LYS A 136 7.56 20.62 4.54
CA LYS A 136 6.72 21.81 4.30
C LYS A 136 6.93 22.34 2.89
N ASP A 137 8.18 22.54 2.48
CA ASP A 137 8.54 23.04 1.15
C ASP A 137 8.03 22.11 0.04
N ARG A 138 8.16 20.81 0.24
CA ARG A 138 7.65 19.80 -0.68
C ARG A 138 6.13 19.88 -0.78
N MET A 139 5.42 19.95 0.33
CA MET A 139 3.96 20.05 0.34
C MET A 139 3.45 21.35 -0.31
N ILE A 140 4.14 22.48 -0.11
CA ILE A 140 3.84 23.75 -0.77
C ILE A 140 3.99 23.60 -2.28
N SER A 141 5.12 23.04 -2.72
CA SER A 141 5.42 22.83 -4.14
C SER A 141 4.40 21.89 -4.80
N GLU A 142 4.05 20.78 -4.15
CA GLU A 142 3.04 19.83 -4.65
C GLU A 142 1.66 20.49 -4.75
N ARG A 143 1.25 21.25 -3.74
CA ARG A 143 -0.03 21.97 -3.72
C ARG A 143 -0.11 23.02 -4.83
N TYR A 144 0.96 23.79 -4.98
CA TYR A 144 1.03 24.80 -6.02
C TYR A 144 1.02 24.19 -7.42
N GLN A 145 1.80 23.14 -7.64
CA GLN A 145 1.80 22.41 -8.91
C GLN A 145 0.42 21.83 -9.24
N GLN A 146 -0.27 21.25 -8.25
CA GLN A 146 -1.64 20.77 -8.44
C GLN A 146 -2.59 21.88 -8.84
N GLN A 147 -2.50 23.05 -8.22
CA GLN A 147 -3.34 24.21 -8.55
C GLN A 147 -3.05 24.71 -9.97
N LEU A 148 -1.79 24.85 -10.34
CA LEU A 148 -1.37 25.25 -11.70
C LEU A 148 -1.90 24.28 -12.76
N LEU A 149 -1.65 22.98 -12.57
CA LEU A 149 -2.05 21.94 -13.52
C LEU A 149 -3.54 21.63 -13.49
N GLY A 150 -4.23 21.97 -12.40
CA GLY A 150 -5.69 21.84 -12.28
C GLY A 150 -6.47 22.79 -13.22
N SER A 151 -5.86 23.91 -13.59
CA SER A 151 -6.44 24.85 -14.54
C SER A 151 -6.31 24.42 -16.02
N VAL A 152 -5.46 23.43 -16.31
CA VAL A 152 -5.22 22.94 -17.67
C VAL A 152 -6.34 22.01 -18.10
N ALA A 153 -7.21 22.52 -18.98
CA ALA A 153 -8.31 21.75 -19.57
C ALA A 153 -7.95 21.27 -21.00
N ILE A 154 -8.61 20.20 -21.42
CA ILE A 154 -8.47 19.67 -22.78
C ILE A 154 -9.80 19.75 -23.51
N THR A 155 -9.75 20.00 -24.81
CA THR A 155 -10.92 20.04 -25.68
C THR A 155 -10.95 18.85 -26.63
N ARG A 156 -12.11 18.56 -27.20
CA ARG A 156 -12.22 17.48 -28.20
C ARG A 156 -11.29 17.66 -29.42
N PRO A 157 -11.12 18.87 -29.97
CA PRO A 157 -10.11 19.12 -31.03
C PRO A 157 -8.70 18.76 -30.56
N ASP A 158 -8.27 19.16 -29.34
CA ASP A 158 -6.95 18.85 -28.82
C ASP A 158 -6.71 17.33 -28.75
N VAL A 159 -7.70 16.56 -28.31
CA VAL A 159 -7.61 15.08 -28.26
C VAL A 159 -7.43 14.47 -29.64
N LYS A 160 -8.16 14.97 -30.64
CA LYS A 160 -8.03 14.52 -32.03
C LYS A 160 -6.67 14.87 -32.63
N GLU A 161 -6.17 16.09 -32.36
CA GLU A 161 -4.85 16.53 -32.80
C GLU A 161 -3.75 15.67 -32.18
N PHE A 162 -3.82 15.46 -30.87
CA PHE A 162 -2.91 14.56 -30.18
C PHE A 162 -2.92 13.16 -30.79
N TYR A 163 -4.11 12.59 -31.00
CA TYR A 163 -4.23 11.28 -31.60
C TYR A 163 -3.63 11.22 -33.02
N ASN A 164 -3.93 12.19 -33.87
CA ASN A 164 -3.40 12.23 -35.24
C ASN A 164 -1.86 12.35 -35.26
N THR A 165 -1.29 13.07 -34.29
CA THR A 165 0.15 13.27 -34.16
C THR A 165 0.86 12.03 -33.62
N TYR A 166 0.27 11.34 -32.65
CA TYR A 166 0.96 10.29 -31.88
C TYR A 166 0.42 8.88 -32.10
N ARG A 167 -0.61 8.66 -32.90
CA ARG A 167 -1.33 7.36 -33.05
C ARG A 167 -0.40 6.16 -33.25
N ASP A 168 0.69 6.32 -33.99
CA ASP A 168 1.62 5.24 -34.31
C ASP A 168 2.60 4.93 -33.19
N SER A 169 2.77 5.86 -32.25
CA SER A 169 3.63 5.74 -31.08
C SER A 169 2.87 5.51 -29.77
N LEU A 170 1.53 5.53 -29.79
CA LEU A 170 0.75 5.25 -28.60
C LEU A 170 0.95 3.80 -28.13
N PRO A 171 1.05 3.57 -26.81
CA PRO A 171 1.20 2.23 -26.28
C PRO A 171 -0.06 1.38 -26.55
N TYR A 172 0.14 0.07 -26.69
CA TYR A 172 -0.98 -0.87 -26.70
C TYR A 172 -1.72 -0.79 -25.36
N LEU A 173 -3.03 -0.66 -25.42
CA LEU A 173 -3.88 -0.69 -24.24
C LEU A 173 -4.18 -2.14 -23.86
N PRO A 174 -4.11 -2.49 -22.58
CA PRO A 174 -4.54 -3.81 -22.12
C PRO A 174 -6.05 -3.94 -22.25
N MET A 175 -6.50 -5.18 -22.43
CA MET A 175 -7.92 -5.52 -22.30
C MET A 175 -8.34 -5.24 -20.86
N LYS A 176 -9.50 -4.59 -20.67
CA LYS A 176 -10.10 -4.41 -19.34
C LYS A 176 -11.46 -5.09 -19.28
N VAL A 177 -11.73 -5.70 -18.17
CA VAL A 177 -13.00 -6.42 -17.94
C VAL A 177 -13.64 -5.87 -16.68
N LYS A 178 -14.91 -5.50 -16.76
CA LYS A 178 -15.68 -5.14 -15.56
C LYS A 178 -16.29 -6.41 -14.99
N ILE A 179 -15.90 -6.74 -13.78
CA ILE A 179 -16.30 -7.98 -13.13
C ILE A 179 -16.96 -7.77 -11.79
N ARG A 180 -17.79 -8.74 -11.44
CA ARG A 180 -18.27 -8.98 -10.07
C ARG A 180 -17.78 -10.31 -9.60
N HIS A 181 -17.63 -10.46 -8.28
CA HIS A 181 -17.33 -11.76 -7.70
C HIS A 181 -18.22 -12.13 -6.52
N LEU A 182 -18.41 -13.42 -6.33
CA LEU A 182 -18.96 -14.03 -5.13
C LEU A 182 -17.88 -14.95 -4.58
N LEU A 183 -17.43 -14.69 -3.34
CA LEU A 183 -16.42 -15.50 -2.67
C LEU A 183 -17.08 -16.50 -1.73
N ILE A 184 -16.75 -17.78 -1.90
CA ILE A 184 -17.12 -18.88 -1.00
C ILE A 184 -15.84 -19.33 -0.30
N SER A 185 -15.68 -18.95 0.98
CA SER A 185 -14.53 -19.39 1.76
C SER A 185 -14.63 -20.87 2.12
N VAL A 186 -13.52 -21.59 2.07
CA VAL A 186 -13.44 -22.95 2.62
C VAL A 186 -13.44 -22.84 4.14
N LYS A 187 -14.38 -23.53 4.79
CA LYS A 187 -14.51 -23.52 6.26
C LYS A 187 -14.20 -24.90 6.81
N PRO A 188 -13.43 -24.97 7.89
CA PRO A 188 -13.16 -26.25 8.54
C PRO A 188 -14.45 -26.89 9.06
N GLY A 189 -14.56 -28.19 8.92
CA GLY A 189 -15.70 -28.96 9.42
C GLY A 189 -15.74 -29.07 10.94
N ASP A 190 -16.89 -29.50 11.49
CA ASP A 190 -17.12 -29.56 12.94
C ASP A 190 -16.17 -30.51 13.66
N LEU A 191 -15.70 -31.57 12.99
CA LEU A 191 -14.72 -32.50 13.58
C LEU A 191 -13.39 -31.80 13.85
N ALA A 192 -12.87 -31.04 12.87
CA ALA A 192 -11.65 -30.27 13.02
C ALA A 192 -11.78 -29.17 14.09
N LYS A 193 -12.94 -28.48 14.10
CA LYS A 193 -13.24 -27.47 15.13
C LYS A 193 -13.24 -28.07 16.54
N ASN A 194 -13.91 -29.20 16.73
CA ASN A 194 -13.99 -29.86 18.03
C ASN A 194 -12.61 -30.36 18.47
N LYS A 195 -11.85 -31.00 17.57
CA LYS A 195 -10.47 -31.40 17.84
C LYS A 195 -9.59 -30.25 18.30
N THR A 196 -9.72 -29.08 17.67
CA THR A 196 -8.99 -27.87 18.06
C THR A 196 -9.42 -27.34 19.42
N LYS A 197 -10.73 -27.31 19.70
CA LYS A 197 -11.25 -26.93 21.02
C LYS A 197 -10.75 -27.87 22.12
N ASP A 198 -10.85 -29.17 21.92
CA ASP A 198 -10.41 -30.19 22.90
C ASP A 198 -8.91 -30.07 23.16
N PHE A 199 -8.12 -29.80 22.12
CA PHE A 199 -6.69 -29.56 22.26
C PHE A 199 -6.41 -28.31 23.11
N LEU A 200 -7.10 -27.19 22.87
CA LEU A 200 -6.97 -25.97 23.67
C LEU A 200 -7.43 -26.15 25.11
N ILE A 201 -8.49 -26.94 25.35
CA ILE A 201 -8.93 -27.32 26.72
C ILE A 201 -7.82 -28.10 27.44
N ASN A 202 -7.14 -29.01 26.77
CA ASN A 202 -6.02 -29.74 27.36
C ASN A 202 -4.83 -28.80 27.65
N LEU A 203 -4.47 -27.90 26.70
CA LEU A 203 -3.44 -26.89 26.97
C LEU A 203 -3.79 -26.01 28.17
N LYS A 204 -5.05 -25.60 28.31
CA LYS A 204 -5.51 -24.84 29.49
C LYS A 204 -5.27 -25.62 30.76
N LYS A 205 -5.64 -26.91 30.82
CA LYS A 205 -5.40 -27.78 31.98
C LYS A 205 -3.90 -27.90 32.28
N ASP A 206 -3.07 -28.07 31.29
CA ASP A 206 -1.62 -28.15 31.45
C ASP A 206 -1.06 -26.86 32.08
N ILE A 207 -1.55 -25.71 31.66
CA ILE A 207 -1.15 -24.40 32.23
C ILE A 207 -1.64 -24.27 33.67
N GLU A 208 -2.90 -24.62 33.94
CA GLU A 208 -3.48 -24.59 35.29
C GLU A 208 -2.74 -25.54 36.27
N ASN A 209 -2.12 -26.59 35.74
CA ASN A 209 -1.27 -27.53 36.50
C ASN A 209 0.22 -27.09 36.59
N GLY A 210 0.54 -25.85 36.21
CA GLY A 210 1.87 -25.28 36.32
C GLY A 210 2.71 -25.27 35.06
N GLY A 211 2.14 -25.65 33.91
CA GLY A 211 2.80 -25.56 32.59
C GLY A 211 3.05 -24.09 32.19
N SER A 212 4.10 -23.89 31.42
CA SER A 212 4.47 -22.54 30.95
C SER A 212 3.55 -22.07 29.83
N PHE A 213 2.69 -21.07 30.08
CA PHE A 213 1.87 -20.45 29.01
C PHE A 213 2.73 -19.95 27.85
N SER A 214 3.81 -19.22 28.14
CA SER A 214 4.73 -18.68 27.14
C SER A 214 5.40 -19.79 26.31
N GLY A 215 5.78 -20.89 26.95
CA GLY A 215 6.36 -22.06 26.23
C GLY A 215 5.35 -22.70 25.29
N LEU A 216 4.12 -22.92 25.76
CA LEU A 216 3.04 -23.49 24.95
C LEU A 216 2.60 -22.55 23.82
N ALA A 217 2.58 -21.23 24.06
CA ALA A 217 2.31 -20.25 23.03
C ALA A 217 3.36 -20.30 21.92
N LYS A 218 4.64 -20.32 22.25
CA LYS A 218 5.74 -20.44 21.28
C LYS A 218 5.66 -21.72 20.45
N THR A 219 5.22 -22.81 21.03
CA THR A 219 5.13 -24.11 20.37
C THR A 219 3.88 -24.22 19.49
N HIS A 220 2.72 -23.84 20.00
CA HIS A 220 1.43 -24.19 19.42
C HIS A 220 0.68 -23.01 18.78
N SER A 221 0.91 -21.76 19.21
CA SER A 221 0.18 -20.63 18.63
C SER A 221 0.50 -20.45 17.15
N VAL A 222 -0.53 -20.14 16.37
CA VAL A 222 -0.40 -19.78 14.95
C VAL A 222 -0.42 -18.26 14.74
N ASP A 223 -0.53 -17.46 15.81
CA ASP A 223 -0.48 -16.00 15.70
C ASP A 223 0.96 -15.51 15.46
N PRO A 224 1.30 -14.98 14.27
CA PRO A 224 2.65 -14.54 13.98
C PRO A 224 3.09 -13.32 14.79
N GLY A 225 2.12 -12.51 15.27
CA GLY A 225 2.39 -11.27 16.01
C GLY A 225 2.85 -11.50 17.45
N SER A 226 2.32 -12.53 18.12
CA SER A 226 2.58 -12.76 19.55
C SER A 226 3.25 -14.10 19.86
N LYS A 227 3.21 -15.06 18.94
CA LYS A 227 3.78 -16.41 19.15
C LYS A 227 5.19 -16.40 19.75
N ASN A 228 6.10 -15.64 19.11
CA ASN A 228 7.51 -15.58 19.53
C ASN A 228 7.72 -14.84 20.84
N ASN A 229 6.77 -14.01 21.23
CA ASN A 229 6.73 -13.28 22.50
C ASN A 229 5.90 -13.99 23.58
N GLY A 230 5.72 -15.31 23.48
CA GLY A 230 4.98 -16.11 24.45
C GLY A 230 3.47 -15.82 24.50
N GLY A 231 2.90 -15.31 23.39
CA GLY A 231 1.50 -14.97 23.23
C GLY A 231 1.12 -13.58 23.74
N GLU A 232 2.07 -12.76 24.22
CA GLU A 232 1.77 -11.44 24.79
C GLU A 232 1.35 -10.42 23.71
N LEU A 233 0.20 -9.76 23.96
CA LEU A 233 -0.32 -8.64 23.17
C LEU A 233 -0.02 -7.28 23.80
N GLY A 234 0.52 -7.27 25.02
CA GLY A 234 0.77 -6.05 25.78
C GLY A 234 -0.52 -5.43 26.34
N TRP A 235 -0.48 -4.10 26.54
CA TRP A 235 -1.63 -3.33 27.02
C TRP A 235 -2.57 -2.99 25.88
N VAL A 236 -3.83 -3.40 26.02
CA VAL A 236 -4.90 -3.17 25.03
C VAL A 236 -6.08 -2.42 25.64
N SER A 237 -6.65 -1.51 24.89
CA SER A 237 -7.85 -0.75 25.26
C SER A 237 -9.12 -1.40 24.69
N ARG A 238 -10.28 -1.03 25.22
CA ARG A 238 -11.56 -1.43 24.62
C ARG A 238 -11.66 -0.92 23.18
N GLY A 239 -12.24 -1.75 22.29
CA GLY A 239 -12.41 -1.47 20.86
C GLY A 239 -11.19 -1.78 19.99
N SER A 240 -10.06 -2.24 20.57
CA SER A 240 -8.85 -2.58 19.81
C SER A 240 -8.76 -4.06 19.40
N LEU A 241 -9.64 -4.91 19.94
CA LEU A 241 -9.64 -6.36 19.68
C LEU A 241 -10.96 -6.81 19.07
N VAL A 242 -10.96 -7.97 18.41
CA VAL A 242 -12.19 -8.56 17.87
C VAL A 242 -13.17 -8.89 19.01
N LYS A 243 -14.45 -8.62 18.78
CA LYS A 243 -15.51 -8.56 19.79
C LYS A 243 -15.53 -9.74 20.76
N ASN A 244 -15.49 -10.96 20.26
CA ASN A 244 -15.57 -12.16 21.11
C ASN A 244 -14.35 -12.30 22.00
N PHE A 245 -13.16 -12.05 21.45
CA PHE A 245 -11.92 -12.05 22.20
C PHE A 245 -11.93 -10.96 23.27
N GLU A 246 -12.30 -9.73 22.91
CA GLU A 246 -12.36 -8.59 23.82
C GLU A 246 -13.33 -8.86 24.97
N THR A 247 -14.54 -9.35 24.68
CA THR A 247 -15.53 -9.70 25.69
C THR A 247 -14.98 -10.71 26.69
N ALA A 248 -14.32 -11.77 26.22
CA ALA A 248 -13.72 -12.78 27.08
C ALA A 248 -12.57 -12.19 27.93
N ALA A 249 -11.62 -11.49 27.28
CA ALA A 249 -10.45 -10.93 27.93
C ALA A 249 -10.78 -9.93 29.07
N PHE A 250 -11.74 -9.03 28.84
CA PHE A 250 -12.16 -8.04 29.83
C PHE A 250 -12.99 -8.65 30.98
N THR A 251 -13.70 -9.76 30.73
CA THR A 251 -14.50 -10.45 31.74
C THR A 251 -13.65 -11.33 32.67
N LEU A 252 -12.53 -11.88 32.16
CA LEU A 252 -11.64 -12.75 32.93
C LEU A 252 -11.07 -12.03 34.17
N GLY A 253 -10.92 -12.78 35.27
CA GLY A 253 -10.14 -12.35 36.41
C GLY A 253 -8.62 -12.34 36.10
N ILE A 254 -7.85 -11.55 36.83
CA ILE A 254 -6.38 -11.52 36.68
C ILE A 254 -5.81 -12.91 37.00
N GLY A 255 -4.91 -13.39 36.15
CA GLY A 255 -4.30 -14.72 36.21
C GLY A 255 -5.23 -15.88 35.88
N LYS A 256 -6.44 -15.61 35.34
CA LYS A 256 -7.36 -16.65 34.90
C LYS A 256 -7.27 -16.86 33.37
N ILE A 257 -7.46 -18.11 32.96
CA ILE A 257 -7.43 -18.53 31.56
C ILE A 257 -8.86 -18.80 31.10
N SER A 258 -9.20 -18.31 29.89
CA SER A 258 -10.51 -18.54 29.29
C SER A 258 -10.69 -19.99 28.85
N ASP A 259 -11.93 -20.40 28.68
CA ASP A 259 -12.25 -21.48 27.76
C ASP A 259 -11.94 -21.08 26.31
N PRO A 260 -11.88 -22.04 25.35
CA PRO A 260 -11.64 -21.70 23.95
C PRO A 260 -12.67 -20.71 23.41
N VAL A 261 -12.19 -19.52 23.00
CA VAL A 261 -12.99 -18.41 22.46
C VAL A 261 -12.90 -18.44 20.94
N GLU A 262 -14.02 -18.56 20.25
CA GLU A 262 -14.10 -18.55 18.78
C GLU A 262 -14.07 -17.12 18.23
N THR A 263 -13.22 -16.89 17.24
CA THR A 263 -13.16 -15.65 16.45
C THR A 263 -13.03 -15.96 14.96
N GLU A 264 -13.00 -14.96 14.12
CA GLU A 264 -12.72 -15.14 12.68
C GLU A 264 -11.32 -15.70 12.37
N PHE A 265 -10.38 -15.64 13.31
CA PHE A 265 -9.00 -16.16 13.17
C PHE A 265 -8.85 -17.62 13.64
N GLY A 266 -9.81 -18.14 14.38
CA GLY A 266 -9.78 -19.48 14.97
C GLY A 266 -10.23 -19.49 16.43
N TYR A 267 -9.65 -20.38 17.23
CA TYR A 267 -9.94 -20.54 18.65
C TYR A 267 -8.77 -20.03 19.50
N HIS A 268 -9.08 -19.26 20.53
CA HIS A 268 -8.11 -18.68 21.45
C HIS A 268 -8.34 -19.18 22.87
N ILE A 269 -7.26 -19.47 23.59
CA ILE A 269 -7.26 -19.40 25.06
C ILE A 269 -6.53 -18.11 25.44
N ILE A 270 -7.13 -17.37 26.40
CA ILE A 270 -6.73 -15.99 26.74
C ILE A 270 -6.43 -15.96 28.22
N GLU A 271 -5.36 -15.30 28.61
CA GLU A 271 -5.06 -14.99 30.00
C GLU A 271 -4.95 -13.48 30.21
N THR A 272 -5.67 -12.95 31.18
CA THR A 272 -5.55 -11.55 31.58
C THR A 272 -4.50 -11.42 32.69
N LEU A 273 -3.39 -10.78 32.39
CA LEU A 273 -2.25 -10.62 33.29
C LEU A 273 -2.44 -9.47 34.29
N GLU A 274 -2.96 -8.34 33.78
CA GLU A 274 -3.12 -7.11 34.52
C GLU A 274 -4.33 -6.32 34.04
N LYS A 275 -4.91 -5.48 34.94
CA LYS A 275 -5.99 -4.55 34.61
C LYS A 275 -5.70 -3.17 35.16
N GLN A 276 -5.84 -2.12 34.34
CA GLN A 276 -5.63 -0.74 34.73
C GLN A 276 -6.69 0.16 34.09
N GLY A 277 -7.73 0.51 34.82
CA GLY A 277 -8.86 1.27 34.31
C GLY A 277 -9.56 0.53 33.16
N ASP A 278 -9.60 1.13 32.01
CA ASP A 278 -10.18 0.61 30.77
C ASP A 278 -9.18 -0.17 29.89
N LYS A 279 -7.96 -0.43 30.39
CA LYS A 279 -6.92 -1.20 29.73
C LYS A 279 -6.66 -2.51 30.45
N ILE A 280 -6.30 -3.52 29.65
CA ILE A 280 -5.87 -4.83 30.15
C ILE A 280 -4.57 -5.23 29.49
N ARG A 281 -3.72 -5.94 30.22
CA ARG A 281 -2.56 -6.64 29.66
C ARG A 281 -2.91 -8.11 29.50
N VAL A 282 -2.79 -8.62 28.29
CA VAL A 282 -3.25 -9.98 27.96
C VAL A 282 -2.21 -10.75 27.17
N ARG A 283 -2.30 -12.08 27.25
CA ARG A 283 -1.62 -13.01 26.36
C ARG A 283 -2.59 -14.08 25.86
N HIS A 284 -2.30 -14.68 24.73
CA HIS A 284 -3.17 -15.68 24.14
C HIS A 284 -2.40 -16.80 23.41
N ILE A 285 -3.09 -17.91 23.19
CA ILE A 285 -2.68 -18.95 22.25
C ILE A 285 -3.80 -19.06 21.22
N LEU A 286 -3.46 -18.78 19.94
CA LEU A 286 -4.38 -18.93 18.82
C LEU A 286 -4.12 -20.24 18.11
N MET A 287 -5.18 -21.00 17.84
CA MET A 287 -5.16 -22.18 16.96
C MET A 287 -6.25 -22.08 15.90
N SER A 288 -5.89 -22.35 14.66
CA SER A 288 -6.87 -22.49 13.56
C SER A 288 -7.16 -23.97 13.34
N PRO A 289 -8.44 -24.36 13.23
CA PRO A 289 -8.82 -25.70 12.82
C PRO A 289 -8.26 -26.02 11.44
N GLU A 290 -7.78 -27.24 11.26
CA GLU A 290 -7.25 -27.72 9.99
C GLU A 290 -8.37 -27.81 8.93
N ILE A 291 -8.11 -27.27 7.75
CA ILE A 291 -8.99 -27.43 6.59
C ILE A 291 -8.60 -28.72 5.87
N THR A 292 -9.55 -29.60 5.67
CA THR A 292 -9.34 -30.91 5.05
C THR A 292 -9.72 -30.90 3.56
N PRO A 293 -9.28 -31.89 2.76
CA PRO A 293 -9.72 -32.06 1.38
C PRO A 293 -11.26 -32.17 1.26
N ASP A 294 -11.93 -32.81 2.23
CA ASP A 294 -13.40 -32.91 2.30
C ASP A 294 -14.07 -31.52 2.47
N ASP A 295 -13.44 -30.62 3.23
CA ASP A 295 -13.93 -29.25 3.38
C ASP A 295 -13.81 -28.45 2.07
N HIS A 296 -12.71 -28.68 1.33
CA HIS A 296 -12.55 -28.12 -0.01
C HIS A 296 -13.58 -28.65 -0.98
N GLU A 297 -13.84 -29.95 -0.99
CA GLU A 297 -14.85 -30.59 -1.83
C GLU A 297 -16.26 -30.06 -1.52
N LYS A 298 -16.62 -29.93 -0.25
CA LYS A 298 -17.89 -29.33 0.17
C LYS A 298 -18.06 -27.90 -0.30
N ALA A 299 -16.99 -27.08 -0.17
CA ALA A 299 -17.01 -25.70 -0.63
C ALA A 299 -17.11 -25.61 -2.16
N PHE A 300 -16.41 -26.49 -2.89
CA PHE A 300 -16.50 -26.60 -4.35
C PHE A 300 -17.92 -26.97 -4.80
N ASN A 301 -18.50 -28.02 -4.20
CA ASN A 301 -19.86 -28.47 -4.53
C ASN A 301 -20.90 -27.37 -4.24
N LEU A 302 -20.73 -26.64 -3.15
CA LEU A 302 -21.56 -25.47 -2.83
C LEU A 302 -21.41 -24.36 -3.89
N ALA A 303 -20.18 -24.03 -4.26
CA ALA A 303 -19.89 -23.04 -5.29
C ALA A 303 -20.51 -23.45 -6.65
N THR A 304 -20.40 -24.72 -7.01
CA THR A 304 -21.01 -25.27 -8.24
C THR A 304 -22.51 -25.12 -8.22
N SER A 305 -23.17 -25.50 -7.11
CA SER A 305 -24.63 -25.37 -6.99
C SER A 305 -25.10 -23.92 -7.08
N TYR A 306 -24.30 -22.97 -6.59
CA TYR A 306 -24.59 -21.54 -6.74
C TYR A 306 -24.39 -21.09 -8.19
N SER A 307 -23.29 -21.48 -8.84
CA SER A 307 -23.04 -21.17 -10.24
C SER A 307 -24.19 -21.63 -11.14
N ASP A 308 -24.64 -22.87 -10.97
CA ASP A 308 -25.74 -23.46 -11.75
C ASP A 308 -27.09 -22.75 -11.54
N SER A 309 -27.29 -22.13 -10.37
CA SER A 309 -28.50 -21.38 -10.04
C SER A 309 -28.53 -19.94 -10.54
N ILE A 310 -27.38 -19.40 -10.96
CA ILE A 310 -27.23 -18.01 -11.36
C ILE A 310 -27.38 -17.86 -12.88
N ASN A 311 -28.52 -17.33 -13.30
CA ASN A 311 -28.87 -17.14 -14.70
C ASN A 311 -29.06 -15.67 -15.08
N SER A 312 -28.87 -14.73 -14.17
CA SER A 312 -29.01 -13.29 -14.40
C SER A 312 -28.11 -12.48 -13.48
N LEU A 313 -27.82 -11.25 -13.85
CA LEU A 313 -27.05 -10.31 -13.02
C LEU A 313 -27.77 -10.02 -11.68
N GLU A 314 -29.09 -9.88 -11.71
CA GLU A 314 -29.87 -9.63 -10.50
C GLU A 314 -29.74 -10.80 -9.54
N LYS A 315 -29.82 -12.03 -10.06
CA LYS A 315 -29.65 -13.24 -9.26
C LYS A 315 -28.23 -13.35 -8.72
N PHE A 316 -27.22 -12.98 -9.52
CA PHE A 316 -25.83 -12.93 -9.05
C PHE A 316 -25.65 -11.97 -7.86
N LYS A 317 -26.16 -10.74 -7.96
CA LYS A 317 -26.11 -9.73 -6.89
C LYS A 317 -26.83 -10.20 -5.61
N GLU A 318 -28.01 -10.83 -5.75
CA GLU A 318 -28.75 -11.41 -4.62
C GLU A 318 -27.89 -12.47 -3.91
N MET A 319 -27.29 -13.38 -4.68
CA MET A 319 -26.44 -14.44 -4.13
C MET A 319 -25.19 -13.87 -3.46
N VAL A 320 -24.56 -12.84 -4.04
CA VAL A 320 -23.45 -12.12 -3.40
C VAL A 320 -23.87 -11.54 -2.06
N GLN A 321 -24.96 -10.79 -2.04
CA GLN A 321 -25.44 -10.14 -0.82
C GLN A 321 -25.74 -11.16 0.29
N LYS A 322 -26.23 -12.33 -0.06
CA LYS A 322 -26.59 -13.37 0.90
C LYS A 322 -25.38 -14.19 1.35
N TYR A 323 -24.56 -14.64 0.43
CA TYR A 323 -23.61 -15.73 0.65
C TYR A 323 -22.14 -15.35 0.53
N SER A 324 -21.79 -14.20 -0.08
CA SER A 324 -20.37 -13.85 -0.25
C SER A 324 -19.66 -13.70 1.09
N ALA A 325 -18.49 -14.30 1.20
CA ALA A 325 -17.58 -14.15 2.32
C ALA A 325 -16.77 -12.84 2.26
N ASP A 326 -16.68 -12.21 1.07
CA ASP A 326 -16.01 -10.92 0.93
C ASP A 326 -16.90 -9.79 1.46
N LYS A 327 -16.55 -9.29 2.65
CA LYS A 327 -17.29 -8.22 3.33
C LYS A 327 -17.15 -6.87 2.61
N THR A 328 -16.10 -6.66 1.81
CA THR A 328 -15.78 -5.37 1.18
C THR A 328 -16.69 -5.09 -0.01
N THR A 329 -16.95 -6.10 -0.83
CA THR A 329 -17.77 -5.96 -2.05
C THR A 329 -19.20 -6.50 -1.89
N LYS A 330 -19.47 -7.22 -0.81
CA LYS A 330 -20.79 -7.84 -0.56
C LYS A 330 -21.95 -6.88 -0.73
N ASN A 331 -21.85 -5.68 -0.12
CA ASN A 331 -22.93 -4.69 -0.11
C ASN A 331 -23.09 -3.93 -1.44
N ILE A 332 -22.13 -4.06 -2.36
CA ILE A 332 -22.16 -3.47 -3.70
C ILE A 332 -22.35 -4.53 -4.79
N GLY A 333 -22.89 -5.69 -4.40
CA GLY A 333 -23.18 -6.78 -5.34
C GLY A 333 -21.93 -7.38 -5.96
N GLY A 334 -20.82 -7.43 -5.21
CA GLY A 334 -19.55 -8.05 -5.64
C GLY A 334 -18.74 -7.24 -6.65
N ASP A 335 -19.05 -5.95 -6.89
CA ASP A 335 -18.42 -5.14 -7.92
C ASP A 335 -16.94 -4.90 -7.62
N LEU A 336 -16.06 -5.41 -8.47
CA LEU A 336 -14.61 -5.19 -8.45
C LEU A 336 -14.17 -4.10 -9.43
N GLY A 337 -15.11 -3.51 -10.17
CA GLY A 337 -14.83 -2.49 -11.18
C GLY A 337 -14.15 -3.06 -12.43
N TRP A 338 -13.42 -2.16 -13.13
CA TRP A 338 -12.64 -2.50 -14.30
C TRP A 338 -11.26 -3.01 -13.91
N ILE A 339 -10.94 -4.24 -14.26
CA ILE A 339 -9.64 -4.85 -13.99
C ILE A 339 -8.89 -5.16 -15.29
N ASP A 340 -7.57 -5.23 -15.17
CA ASP A 340 -6.68 -5.80 -16.19
C ASP A 340 -6.44 -7.28 -15.87
N PRO A 341 -6.99 -8.22 -16.65
CA PRO A 341 -6.81 -9.65 -16.38
C PRO A 341 -5.35 -10.11 -16.39
N GLY A 342 -4.49 -9.41 -17.13
CA GLY A 342 -3.07 -9.73 -17.23
C GLY A 342 -2.25 -9.33 -16.01
N ASN A 343 -2.79 -8.43 -15.18
CA ASN A 343 -2.09 -7.85 -14.03
C ASN A 343 -2.98 -7.81 -12.77
N TYR A 344 -3.90 -8.77 -12.64
CA TYR A 344 -4.78 -8.84 -11.47
C TYR A 344 -4.09 -9.54 -10.30
N SER A 345 -4.37 -9.07 -9.08
CA SER A 345 -3.71 -9.56 -7.85
C SER A 345 -3.97 -11.04 -7.52
N ILE A 346 -5.08 -11.60 -8.02
CA ILE A 346 -5.42 -13.03 -7.93
C ILE A 346 -5.24 -13.61 -9.35
N PRO A 347 -4.10 -14.26 -9.64
CA PRO A 347 -3.77 -14.71 -11.00
C PRO A 347 -4.78 -15.70 -11.58
N GLU A 348 -5.39 -16.53 -10.73
CA GLU A 348 -6.39 -17.54 -11.12
C GLU A 348 -7.63 -16.88 -11.71
N ILE A 349 -8.08 -15.75 -11.13
CA ILE A 349 -9.17 -14.93 -11.65
C ILE A 349 -8.77 -14.33 -13.00
N GLY A 350 -7.58 -13.74 -13.10
CA GLY A 350 -7.09 -13.16 -14.34
C GLY A 350 -7.00 -14.15 -15.49
N GLN A 351 -6.65 -15.40 -15.21
CA GLN A 351 -6.61 -16.48 -16.20
C GLN A 351 -8.01 -16.94 -16.61
N ALA A 352 -8.90 -17.12 -15.63
CA ALA A 352 -10.24 -17.63 -15.84
C ALA A 352 -11.11 -16.68 -16.69
N ILE A 353 -10.97 -15.38 -16.51
CA ILE A 353 -11.75 -14.35 -17.25
C ILE A 353 -11.70 -14.54 -18.76
N LYS A 354 -10.61 -15.07 -19.31
CA LYS A 354 -10.44 -15.30 -20.75
C LYS A 354 -11.46 -16.30 -21.32
N TYR A 355 -12.02 -17.14 -20.48
CA TYR A 355 -12.90 -18.25 -20.84
C TYR A 355 -14.36 -18.05 -20.40
N ILE A 356 -14.67 -16.90 -19.77
CA ILE A 356 -16.01 -16.60 -19.27
C ILE A 356 -16.73 -15.74 -20.29
N GLU A 357 -17.93 -16.15 -20.66
CA GLU A 357 -18.79 -15.39 -21.55
C GLU A 357 -19.43 -14.20 -20.81
N MET A 358 -19.53 -13.06 -21.50
CA MET A 358 -20.18 -11.87 -20.95
C MET A 358 -21.65 -12.16 -20.66
N GLY A 359 -22.11 -11.79 -19.47
CA GLY A 359 -23.51 -12.02 -19.06
C GLY A 359 -23.77 -13.44 -18.54
N SER A 360 -22.73 -14.22 -18.24
CA SER A 360 -22.84 -15.53 -17.62
C SER A 360 -22.06 -15.61 -16.29
N CYS A 361 -22.46 -16.55 -15.43
CA CYS A 361 -21.70 -16.88 -14.23
C CYS A 361 -20.59 -17.88 -14.59
N SER A 362 -19.40 -17.68 -14.02
CA SER A 362 -18.29 -18.61 -14.21
C SER A 362 -18.51 -19.91 -13.44
N PRO A 363 -17.85 -21.00 -13.85
CA PRO A 363 -17.58 -22.12 -12.96
C PRO A 363 -16.78 -21.65 -11.72
N PRO A 364 -16.76 -22.46 -10.64
CA PRO A 364 -15.95 -22.15 -9.45
C PRO A 364 -14.45 -22.05 -9.78
N ILE A 365 -13.84 -20.94 -9.40
CA ILE A 365 -12.40 -20.66 -9.60
C ILE A 365 -11.73 -20.77 -8.23
N ASN A 366 -10.81 -21.71 -8.09
CA ASN A 366 -10.07 -21.92 -6.85
C ASN A 366 -8.95 -20.89 -6.68
N SER A 367 -8.82 -20.33 -5.48
CA SER A 367 -7.72 -19.47 -5.06
C SER A 367 -7.29 -19.77 -3.63
N SER A 368 -6.26 -19.11 -3.14
CA SER A 368 -5.78 -19.25 -1.75
C SER A 368 -6.81 -18.83 -0.68
N VAL A 369 -7.84 -18.06 -1.04
CA VAL A 369 -8.88 -17.56 -0.11
C VAL A 369 -10.22 -18.31 -0.24
N GLY A 370 -10.33 -19.24 -1.18
CA GLY A 370 -11.54 -20.04 -1.43
C GLY A 370 -11.94 -20.07 -2.90
N PHE A 371 -13.22 -20.33 -3.16
CA PHE A 371 -13.77 -20.42 -4.50
C PHE A 371 -14.48 -19.12 -4.89
N HIS A 372 -14.16 -18.62 -6.09
CA HIS A 372 -14.77 -17.44 -6.68
C HIS A 372 -15.73 -17.84 -7.78
N LEU A 373 -16.93 -17.25 -7.77
CA LEU A 373 -17.79 -17.18 -8.94
C LEU A 373 -17.71 -15.78 -9.50
N LEU A 374 -17.54 -15.65 -10.80
CA LEU A 374 -17.41 -14.36 -11.49
C LEU A 374 -18.61 -14.11 -12.39
N TRP A 375 -18.93 -12.82 -12.52
CA TRP A 375 -19.87 -12.31 -13.52
C TRP A 375 -19.21 -11.17 -14.30
N ILE A 376 -19.24 -11.23 -15.62
CA ILE A 376 -18.67 -10.20 -16.47
C ILE A 376 -19.75 -9.19 -16.86
N ASP A 377 -19.66 -7.96 -16.32
CA ASP A 377 -20.55 -6.83 -16.63
C ASP A 377 -20.19 -6.13 -17.95
N GLY A 378 -18.92 -6.13 -18.33
CA GLY A 378 -18.46 -5.41 -19.51
C GLY A 378 -17.05 -5.76 -19.94
N LEU A 379 -16.77 -5.51 -21.21
CA LEU A 379 -15.48 -5.77 -21.83
C LEU A 379 -15.03 -4.53 -22.60
N LYS A 380 -13.83 -4.03 -22.29
CA LYS A 380 -13.09 -3.07 -23.11
C LYS A 380 -11.98 -3.82 -23.82
N ARG A 381 -12.06 -3.91 -25.14
CA ARG A 381 -11.03 -4.57 -25.94
C ARG A 381 -9.72 -3.81 -25.83
N GLY A 382 -8.63 -4.53 -25.60
CA GLY A 382 -7.30 -3.97 -25.70
C GLY A 382 -6.86 -3.82 -27.16
N GLY A 383 -5.67 -3.30 -27.37
CA GLY A 383 -5.09 -3.16 -28.69
C GLY A 383 -4.51 -1.78 -28.96
N ARG A 384 -4.31 -1.44 -30.24
CA ARG A 384 -3.92 -0.08 -30.61
C ARG A 384 -5.05 0.89 -30.30
N PRO A 385 -4.77 2.00 -29.59
CA PRO A 385 -5.79 3.00 -29.30
C PRO A 385 -6.47 3.52 -30.54
N ASN A 386 -7.80 3.67 -30.49
CA ASN A 386 -8.59 4.33 -31.50
C ASN A 386 -9.64 5.23 -30.85
N LEU A 387 -10.06 6.27 -31.58
CA LEU A 387 -10.96 7.30 -31.02
C LEU A 387 -12.38 6.80 -30.75
N THR A 388 -12.78 5.67 -31.29
CA THR A 388 -14.13 5.10 -31.10
C THR A 388 -14.22 4.36 -29.78
N ASP A 389 -13.26 3.47 -29.52
CA ASP A 389 -13.33 2.53 -28.38
C ASP A 389 -12.54 3.01 -27.17
N HIS A 390 -11.54 3.91 -27.37
CA HIS A 390 -10.55 4.27 -26.36
C HIS A 390 -10.48 5.79 -26.13
N TRP A 391 -11.58 6.50 -26.37
CA TRP A 391 -11.62 7.96 -26.17
C TRP A 391 -11.12 8.41 -24.79
N PRO A 392 -11.58 7.83 -23.66
CA PRO A 392 -11.17 8.29 -22.32
C PRO A 392 -9.66 8.09 -22.09
N GLU A 393 -9.11 7.01 -22.57
CA GLU A 393 -7.68 6.69 -22.43
C GLU A 393 -6.84 7.67 -23.27
N ILE A 394 -7.24 7.95 -24.51
CA ILE A 394 -6.57 8.92 -25.38
C ILE A 394 -6.70 10.34 -24.81
N GLU A 395 -7.87 10.72 -24.32
CA GLU A 395 -8.11 12.01 -23.66
C GLU A 395 -7.21 12.20 -22.44
N SER A 396 -7.06 11.16 -21.62
CA SER A 396 -6.15 11.19 -20.46
C SER A 396 -4.69 11.35 -20.91
N MET A 397 -4.24 10.63 -21.93
CA MET A 397 -2.88 10.76 -22.46
C MET A 397 -2.65 12.15 -23.04
N ALA A 398 -3.60 12.67 -23.82
CA ALA A 398 -3.56 13.99 -24.42
C ALA A 398 -3.53 15.11 -23.34
N LEU A 399 -4.36 14.98 -22.29
CA LEU A 399 -4.36 15.91 -21.18
C LEU A 399 -3.03 15.90 -20.42
N ASN A 400 -2.47 14.72 -20.16
CA ASN A 400 -1.17 14.60 -19.52
C ASN A 400 -0.06 15.24 -20.36
N LYS A 401 -0.04 15.01 -21.67
CA LYS A 401 0.91 15.67 -22.58
C LYS A 401 0.74 17.18 -22.56
N LYS A 402 -0.49 17.67 -22.63
CA LYS A 402 -0.80 19.11 -22.58
C LYS A 402 -0.35 19.73 -21.25
N LYS A 403 -0.53 19.04 -20.12
CA LYS A 403 -0.05 19.49 -18.80
C LYS A 403 1.47 19.58 -18.75
N VAL A 404 2.17 18.58 -19.29
CA VAL A 404 3.64 18.59 -19.35
C VAL A 404 4.14 19.77 -20.19
N ASP A 405 3.60 19.95 -21.39
CA ASP A 405 4.00 21.03 -22.31
C ASP A 405 3.67 22.42 -21.73
N TRP A 406 2.51 22.52 -21.09
CA TRP A 406 2.11 23.75 -20.41
C TRP A 406 3.05 24.08 -19.26
N TYR A 407 3.38 23.08 -18.41
CA TYR A 407 4.30 23.27 -17.28
C TYR A 407 5.71 23.64 -17.74
N GLN A 408 6.23 23.01 -18.78
CA GLN A 408 7.52 23.39 -19.35
C GLN A 408 7.57 24.85 -19.84
N LYS A 409 6.53 25.29 -20.52
CA LYS A 409 6.41 26.69 -20.96
C LYS A 409 6.27 27.65 -19.77
N TRP A 410 5.54 27.23 -18.77
CA TRP A 410 5.34 28.02 -17.56
C TRP A 410 6.63 28.18 -16.76
N ILE A 411 7.38 27.10 -16.52
CA ILE A 411 8.62 27.13 -15.73
C ILE A 411 9.70 27.97 -16.43
N ILE A 412 9.80 27.91 -17.73
CA ILE A 412 10.72 28.78 -18.51
C ILE A 412 10.40 30.26 -18.28
N LYS A 413 9.13 30.64 -18.26
CA LYS A 413 8.70 32.02 -17.95
C LYS A 413 8.97 32.37 -16.48
N ALA A 414 8.73 31.45 -15.56
CA ALA A 414 8.97 31.65 -14.13
C ALA A 414 10.45 31.86 -13.84
N ARG A 415 11.36 31.12 -14.48
CA ARG A 415 12.82 31.31 -14.37
C ARG A 415 13.26 32.73 -14.70
N GLY A 416 12.63 33.39 -15.67
CA GLY A 416 12.94 34.78 -16.03
C GLY A 416 12.53 35.82 -14.99
N LYS A 417 11.81 35.42 -13.93
CA LYS A 417 11.38 36.33 -12.86
C LYS A 417 12.33 36.38 -11.67
N PHE A 418 13.18 35.39 -11.53
CA PHE A 418 14.03 35.19 -10.36
C PHE A 418 15.51 35.16 -10.72
N HIS A 419 16.33 35.69 -9.83
CA HIS A 419 17.78 35.59 -9.98
C HIS A 419 18.24 34.16 -9.74
N THR A 420 18.98 33.60 -10.70
CA THR A 420 19.54 32.25 -10.60
C THR A 420 21.00 32.24 -10.98
N GLN A 421 21.86 31.68 -10.13
CA GLN A 421 23.29 31.56 -10.39
C GLN A 421 23.75 30.13 -10.12
N ILE A 422 24.38 29.49 -11.11
CA ILE A 422 25.04 28.18 -10.98
C ILE A 422 26.51 28.46 -10.73
N MET A 423 27.12 27.78 -9.72
CA MET A 423 28.50 27.98 -9.28
C MET A 423 29.47 26.98 -9.93
#